data_1a22fe11b522109045fe799daaec7900
#
_entry.id   1a22fe11b522109045fe799daaec7900
#
_cell.length_a   1.000
_cell.length_b   1.000
_cell.length_c   1.000
_cell.angle_alpha   90.00
_cell.angle_beta   90.00
_cell.angle_gamma   90.00
#
_symmetry.space_group_name_H-M   'P 1'
#
loop_
_entity.id
_entity.type
_entity.pdbx_description
1 polymer ?
#
loop_
_entity_poly.entity_id
_entity_poly.type
_entity_poly.pdbx_seq_one_letter_code
_entity_poly.pdbx_strand_id
1 'polypeptide(L)'
;MPVNLMRFHGCGTGRILDEVESAAVVAVRLAALARGWSGVRVEVLERLCELLRKRVLPRIPAEGSVGASGDLTPLSYVVAALVGEREVWREGQAEPAAEALRAAGIAPLVLAPKESLALMNGTSVMVGLGCLAFARARRLARLCAALTAMGSDVLGGNPAHFDDRIFAAKPHPGQR
;
A
#
# COMPACT_ATOMS: atom_id res chain seq x y z
N MET A 1 -22.95 -6.86 -13.24
CA MET A 1 -22.78 -5.44 -12.83
C MET A 1 -21.50 -5.16 -12.03
N PRO A 2 -21.15 -5.85 -10.93
CA PRO A 2 -19.95 -5.49 -10.15
C PRO A 2 -18.64 -5.51 -10.96
N VAL A 3 -18.45 -6.49 -11.83
CA VAL A 3 -17.26 -6.62 -12.70
C VAL A 3 -17.15 -5.47 -13.71
N ASN A 4 -18.28 -5.01 -14.27
CA ASN A 4 -18.26 -3.90 -15.22
C ASN A 4 -17.78 -2.59 -14.60
N LEU A 5 -18.13 -2.35 -13.33
CA LEU A 5 -17.64 -1.19 -12.60
C LEU A 5 -16.11 -1.22 -12.44
N MET A 6 -15.54 -2.35 -12.11
CA MET A 6 -14.09 -2.54 -12.03
C MET A 6 -13.42 -2.34 -13.39
N ARG A 7 -13.95 -2.94 -14.45
CA ARG A 7 -13.41 -2.80 -15.81
C ARG A 7 -13.43 -1.34 -16.29
N PHE A 8 -14.52 -0.62 -16.00
CA PHE A 8 -14.67 0.79 -16.37
C PHE A 8 -13.60 1.69 -15.72
N HIS A 9 -13.24 1.42 -14.47
CA HIS A 9 -12.23 2.21 -13.75
C HIS A 9 -10.78 1.79 -14.05
N GLY A 10 -10.57 0.69 -14.74
CA GLY A 10 -9.24 0.16 -15.02
C GLY A 10 -8.49 0.87 -16.14
N CYS A 11 -8.32 2.18 -16.05
CA CYS A 11 -7.70 3.05 -17.05
C CYS A 11 -6.41 3.73 -16.55
N GLY A 12 -5.74 3.13 -15.56
CA GLY A 12 -4.47 3.64 -15.02
C GLY A 12 -3.33 3.59 -16.04
N THR A 13 -2.38 4.49 -15.89
CA THR A 13 -1.20 4.67 -16.74
C THR A 13 0.09 4.81 -15.93
N GLY A 14 1.20 5.09 -16.60
CA GLY A 14 2.50 5.28 -15.95
C GLY A 14 3.22 3.97 -15.60
N ARG A 15 4.20 4.08 -14.71
CA ARG A 15 4.92 2.89 -14.23
C ARG A 15 3.99 1.93 -13.48
N ILE A 16 4.36 0.68 -13.45
CA ILE A 16 3.68 -0.29 -12.59
C ILE A 16 4.30 -0.28 -11.19
N LEU A 17 3.48 -0.29 -10.15
CA LEU A 17 3.94 -0.46 -8.78
C LEU A 17 4.68 -1.79 -8.63
N ASP A 18 5.76 -1.79 -7.86
CA ASP A 18 6.49 -3.01 -7.56
C ASP A 18 5.71 -3.94 -6.60
N GLU A 19 6.25 -5.13 -6.35
CA GLU A 19 5.60 -6.10 -5.46
C GLU A 19 5.41 -5.59 -4.03
N VAL A 20 6.37 -4.81 -3.52
CA VAL A 20 6.30 -4.27 -2.15
C VAL A 20 5.23 -3.19 -2.06
N GLU A 21 5.19 -2.30 -3.05
CA GLU A 21 4.16 -1.26 -3.17
C GLU A 21 2.77 -1.87 -3.30
N SER A 22 2.62 -2.86 -4.18
CA SER A 22 1.35 -3.56 -4.41
C SER A 22 0.90 -4.33 -3.16
N ALA A 23 1.82 -5.00 -2.46
CA ALA A 23 1.51 -5.67 -1.20
C ALA A 23 1.06 -4.68 -0.11
N ALA A 24 1.71 -3.52 -0.02
CA ALA A 24 1.31 -2.47 0.92
C ALA A 24 -0.12 -1.97 0.65
N VAL A 25 -0.47 -1.76 -0.62
CA VAL A 25 -1.83 -1.37 -1.04
C VAL A 25 -2.86 -2.42 -0.63
N VAL A 26 -2.61 -3.70 -0.93
CA VAL A 26 -3.52 -4.80 -0.58
C VAL A 26 -3.64 -4.94 0.94
N ALA A 27 -2.54 -4.83 1.69
CA ALA A 27 -2.54 -4.93 3.15
C ALA A 27 -3.34 -3.80 3.80
N VAL A 28 -3.17 -2.56 3.34
CA VAL A 28 -3.94 -1.41 3.84
C VAL A 28 -5.41 -1.56 3.49
N ARG A 29 -5.73 -2.05 2.27
CA ARG A 29 -7.13 -2.30 1.91
C ARG A 29 -7.77 -3.36 2.78
N LEU A 30 -7.08 -4.47 3.01
CA LEU A 30 -7.52 -5.52 3.91
C LEU A 30 -7.77 -4.98 5.32
N ALA A 31 -6.82 -4.25 5.89
CA ALA A 31 -6.95 -3.65 7.22
C ALA A 31 -8.16 -2.69 7.32
N ALA A 32 -8.39 -1.88 6.28
CA ALA A 32 -9.54 -0.98 6.24
C ALA A 32 -10.88 -1.72 6.19
N LEU A 33 -10.97 -2.77 5.35
CA LEU A 33 -12.19 -3.56 5.20
C LEU A 33 -12.48 -4.43 6.43
N ALA A 34 -11.44 -4.97 7.08
CA ALA A 34 -11.55 -5.79 8.29
C ALA A 34 -12.18 -5.03 9.47
N ARG A 35 -12.22 -3.70 9.42
CA ARG A 35 -12.94 -2.88 10.42
C ARG A 35 -14.46 -3.00 10.34
N GLY A 36 -15.01 -3.64 9.31
CA GLY A 36 -16.44 -3.94 9.15
C GLY A 36 -17.33 -2.83 8.60
N TRP A 37 -16.82 -1.59 8.48
CA TRP A 37 -17.64 -0.44 8.06
C TRP A 37 -18.10 -0.49 6.60
N SER A 38 -17.39 -1.23 5.75
CA SER A 38 -17.73 -1.32 4.32
C SER A 38 -18.73 -2.42 3.98
N GLY A 39 -19.06 -3.31 4.93
CA GLY A 39 -20.07 -4.35 4.77
C GLY A 39 -19.79 -5.32 3.62
N VAL A 40 -18.58 -5.87 3.57
CA VAL A 40 -18.19 -6.95 2.66
C VAL A 40 -18.29 -8.31 3.36
N ARG A 41 -18.43 -9.39 2.58
CA ARG A 41 -18.39 -10.76 3.10
C ARG A 41 -16.98 -11.08 3.63
N VAL A 42 -16.90 -11.97 4.61
CA VAL A 42 -15.62 -12.46 5.17
C VAL A 42 -14.76 -13.10 4.07
N GLU A 43 -15.37 -13.79 3.12
CA GLU A 43 -14.70 -14.37 1.95
C GLU A 43 -13.82 -13.36 1.19
N VAL A 44 -14.25 -12.09 1.09
CA VAL A 44 -13.44 -11.03 0.45
C VAL A 44 -12.15 -10.77 1.22
N LEU A 45 -12.24 -10.75 2.55
CA LEU A 45 -11.07 -10.56 3.43
C LEU A 45 -10.12 -11.75 3.33
N GLU A 46 -10.67 -12.96 3.33
CA GLU A 46 -9.90 -14.21 3.17
C GLU A 46 -9.14 -14.23 1.85
N ARG A 47 -9.77 -13.85 0.74
CA ARG A 47 -9.10 -13.76 -0.58
C ARG A 47 -7.99 -12.72 -0.59
N LEU A 48 -8.18 -11.55 0.00
CA LEU A 48 -7.11 -10.56 0.15
C LEU A 48 -5.95 -11.09 0.99
N CYS A 49 -6.24 -11.82 2.08
CA CYS A 49 -5.22 -12.51 2.87
C CYS A 49 -4.46 -13.54 2.03
N GLU A 50 -5.14 -14.34 1.21
CA GLU A 50 -4.52 -15.34 0.36
C GLU A 50 -3.60 -14.71 -0.69
N LEU A 51 -4.03 -13.62 -1.35
CA LEU A 51 -3.18 -12.87 -2.28
C LEU A 51 -1.86 -12.45 -1.62
N LEU A 52 -1.93 -11.89 -0.41
CA LEU A 52 -0.73 -11.49 0.34
C LEU A 52 0.15 -12.67 0.74
N ARG A 53 -0.45 -13.71 1.32
CA ARG A 53 0.28 -14.90 1.82
C ARG A 53 0.98 -15.68 0.72
N LYS A 54 0.35 -15.77 -0.45
CA LYS A 54 0.85 -16.51 -1.61
C LYS A 54 1.58 -15.59 -2.61
N ARG A 55 1.73 -14.30 -2.27
CA ARG A 55 2.42 -13.30 -3.10
C ARG A 55 1.91 -13.23 -4.54
N VAL A 56 0.59 -13.36 -4.72
CA VAL A 56 -0.09 -13.08 -5.98
C VAL A 56 -0.57 -11.63 -5.92
N LEU A 57 0.24 -10.70 -6.39
CA LEU A 57 0.04 -9.27 -6.14
C LEU A 57 -0.42 -8.54 -7.40
N PRO A 58 -1.45 -7.68 -7.33
CA PRO A 58 -1.95 -6.99 -8.51
C PRO A 58 -0.89 -6.09 -9.14
N ARG A 59 -0.79 -6.06 -10.46
CA ARG A 59 0.01 -5.10 -11.21
C ARG A 59 -0.77 -3.79 -11.33
N ILE A 60 -0.43 -2.82 -10.50
CA ILE A 60 -1.16 -1.56 -10.36
C ILE A 60 -0.37 -0.45 -11.06
N PRO A 61 -0.94 0.24 -12.07
CA PRO A 61 -0.36 1.47 -12.60
C PRO A 61 -0.33 2.58 -11.55
N ALA A 62 0.76 3.33 -11.50
CA ALA A 62 0.99 4.35 -10.48
C ALA A 62 0.14 5.61 -10.68
N GLU A 63 -0.30 5.86 -11.90
CA GLU A 63 -1.07 7.04 -12.28
C GLU A 63 -2.52 6.66 -12.60
N GLY A 64 -3.48 7.34 -11.98
CA GLY A 64 -4.90 7.06 -12.22
C GLY A 64 -5.83 7.47 -11.07
N SER A 65 -5.32 7.62 -9.84
CA SER A 65 -6.12 8.21 -8.77
C SER A 65 -6.21 9.72 -8.96
N VAL A 66 -7.43 10.26 -8.91
CA VAL A 66 -7.68 11.71 -8.96
C VAL A 66 -8.08 12.26 -7.59
N GLY A 67 -8.04 11.43 -6.55
CA GLY A 67 -8.36 11.81 -5.17
C GLY A 67 -9.83 12.10 -4.91
N ALA A 68 -10.70 11.97 -5.91
CA ALA A 68 -12.14 12.10 -5.76
C ALA A 68 -12.76 10.74 -5.41
N SER A 69 -13.45 10.62 -4.27
CA SER A 69 -14.00 9.35 -3.76
C SER A 69 -12.95 8.26 -3.49
N GLY A 70 -11.67 8.64 -3.31
CA GLY A 70 -10.57 7.73 -3.06
C GLY A 70 -9.82 7.28 -4.33
N ASP A 71 -9.11 6.17 -4.22
CA ASP A 71 -8.19 5.65 -5.23
C ASP A 71 -8.87 4.65 -6.17
N LEU A 72 -10.01 4.99 -6.78
CA LEU A 72 -10.87 4.07 -7.55
C LEU A 72 -10.10 3.36 -8.66
N THR A 73 -9.41 4.11 -9.51
CA THR A 73 -8.67 3.55 -10.65
C THR A 73 -7.62 2.52 -10.20
N PRO A 74 -6.63 2.85 -9.38
CA PRO A 74 -5.62 1.86 -8.99
C PRO A 74 -6.22 0.70 -8.17
N LEU A 75 -7.22 0.92 -7.31
CA LEU A 75 -7.87 -0.16 -6.58
C LEU A 75 -8.70 -1.08 -7.47
N SER A 76 -9.12 -0.65 -8.67
CA SER A 76 -9.77 -1.54 -9.63
C SER A 76 -8.89 -2.71 -10.04
N TYR A 77 -7.56 -2.54 -10.05
CA TYR A 77 -6.61 -3.61 -10.35
C TYR A 77 -6.52 -4.65 -9.24
N VAL A 78 -6.73 -4.24 -7.98
CA VAL A 78 -6.86 -5.18 -6.85
C VAL A 78 -8.11 -6.05 -7.04
N VAL A 79 -9.24 -5.43 -7.41
CA VAL A 79 -10.48 -6.16 -7.69
C VAL A 79 -10.29 -7.10 -8.89
N ALA A 80 -9.63 -6.63 -9.95
CA ALA A 80 -9.35 -7.44 -11.14
C ALA A 80 -8.54 -8.69 -10.79
N ALA A 81 -7.48 -8.55 -9.99
CA ALA A 81 -6.71 -9.69 -9.52
C ALA A 81 -7.56 -10.71 -8.73
N LEU A 82 -8.44 -10.24 -7.85
CA LEU A 82 -9.34 -11.09 -7.07
C LEU A 82 -10.30 -11.93 -7.93
N VAL A 83 -10.78 -11.36 -9.04
CA VAL A 83 -11.70 -12.06 -9.97
C VAL A 83 -11.00 -12.82 -11.08
N GLY A 84 -9.67 -12.81 -11.11
CA GLY A 84 -8.87 -13.51 -12.13
C GLY A 84 -8.74 -12.75 -13.44
N GLU A 85 -8.91 -11.41 -13.43
CA GLU A 85 -8.70 -10.56 -14.61
C GLU A 85 -7.39 -9.78 -14.51
N ARG A 86 -6.86 -9.35 -15.64
CA ARG A 86 -5.60 -8.61 -15.80
C ARG A 86 -4.37 -9.42 -15.36
N GLU A 87 -3.29 -8.72 -15.05
CA GLU A 87 -2.01 -9.31 -14.70
C GLU A 87 -1.69 -9.08 -13.22
N VAL A 88 -0.88 -9.99 -12.69
CA VAL A 88 -0.33 -9.92 -11.34
C VAL A 88 1.17 -10.14 -11.35
N TRP A 89 1.83 -9.74 -10.28
CA TRP A 89 3.18 -10.18 -9.94
C TRP A 89 3.11 -11.51 -9.22
N ARG A 90 3.92 -12.46 -9.64
CA ARG A 90 4.20 -13.69 -8.92
C ARG A 90 5.64 -14.11 -9.18
N GLU A 91 6.41 -14.37 -8.12
CA GLU A 91 7.82 -14.75 -8.20
C GLU A 91 8.68 -13.79 -9.06
N GLY A 92 8.39 -12.48 -8.99
CA GLY A 92 9.08 -11.45 -9.75
C GLY A 92 8.67 -11.33 -11.21
N GLN A 93 7.71 -12.15 -11.67
CA GLN A 93 7.25 -12.15 -13.06
C GLN A 93 5.81 -11.64 -13.17
N ALA A 94 5.50 -11.06 -14.33
CA ALA A 94 4.15 -10.68 -14.68
C ALA A 94 3.45 -11.86 -15.35
N GLU A 95 2.29 -12.26 -14.86
CA GLU A 95 1.50 -13.32 -15.45
C GLU A 95 -0.01 -13.02 -15.38
N PRO A 96 -0.86 -13.66 -16.22
CA PRO A 96 -2.31 -13.49 -16.14
C PRO A 96 -2.84 -13.90 -14.76
N ALA A 97 -3.71 -13.06 -14.18
CA ALA A 97 -4.24 -13.30 -12.82
C ALA A 97 -4.96 -14.66 -12.71
N ALA A 98 -5.72 -15.08 -13.74
CA ALA A 98 -6.40 -16.38 -13.74
C ALA A 98 -5.43 -17.57 -13.61
N GLU A 99 -4.27 -17.49 -14.26
CA GLU A 99 -3.25 -18.54 -14.22
C GLU A 99 -2.52 -18.54 -12.87
N ALA A 100 -2.14 -17.36 -12.39
CA ALA A 100 -1.51 -17.18 -11.09
C ALA A 100 -2.39 -17.68 -9.94
N LEU A 101 -3.66 -17.33 -9.93
CA LEU A 101 -4.62 -17.78 -8.92
C LEU A 101 -4.77 -19.32 -8.95
N ARG A 102 -4.90 -19.90 -10.15
CA ARG A 102 -4.99 -21.36 -10.31
C ARG A 102 -3.72 -22.05 -9.80
N ALA A 103 -2.55 -21.57 -10.19
CA ALA A 103 -1.28 -22.14 -9.77
C ALA A 103 -1.07 -22.01 -8.25
N ALA A 104 -1.56 -20.92 -7.65
CA ALA A 104 -1.53 -20.70 -6.23
C ALA A 104 -2.64 -21.43 -5.45
N GLY A 105 -3.57 -22.12 -6.12
CA GLY A 105 -4.71 -22.76 -5.48
C GLY A 105 -5.65 -21.77 -4.81
N ILE A 106 -5.85 -20.60 -5.41
CA ILE A 106 -6.78 -19.55 -4.98
C ILE A 106 -7.98 -19.57 -5.91
N ALA A 107 -9.19 -19.77 -5.39
CA ALA A 107 -10.40 -19.65 -6.20
C ALA A 107 -10.68 -18.17 -6.51
N PRO A 108 -10.94 -17.82 -7.79
CA PRO A 108 -11.38 -16.46 -8.14
C PRO A 108 -12.63 -16.04 -7.36
N LEU A 109 -12.66 -14.80 -6.91
CA LEU A 109 -13.79 -14.27 -6.16
C LEU A 109 -14.96 -13.94 -7.09
N VAL A 110 -16.15 -14.43 -6.76
CA VAL A 110 -17.40 -13.99 -7.37
C VAL A 110 -17.94 -12.83 -6.55
N LEU A 111 -17.92 -11.63 -7.11
CA LEU A 111 -18.34 -10.41 -6.42
C LEU A 111 -19.87 -10.38 -6.21
N ALA A 112 -20.28 -10.17 -4.99
CA ALA A 112 -21.65 -9.83 -4.65
C ALA A 112 -21.96 -8.34 -4.98
N PRO A 113 -23.25 -7.96 -5.06
CA PRO A 113 -23.62 -6.55 -5.22
C PRO A 113 -22.94 -5.65 -4.19
N LYS A 114 -22.45 -4.46 -4.61
CA LYS A 114 -21.71 -3.48 -3.82
C LYS A 114 -20.24 -3.85 -3.52
N GLU A 115 -19.81 -5.09 -3.56
CA GLU A 115 -18.44 -5.47 -3.16
C GLU A 115 -17.36 -4.83 -4.05
N SER A 116 -17.58 -4.69 -5.36
CA SER A 116 -16.62 -3.98 -6.22
C SER A 116 -16.40 -2.54 -5.76
N LEU A 117 -17.48 -1.82 -5.46
CA LEU A 117 -17.38 -0.44 -4.96
C LEU A 117 -16.73 -0.42 -3.57
N ALA A 118 -17.13 -1.32 -2.66
CA ALA A 118 -16.53 -1.42 -1.34
C ALA A 118 -15.02 -1.73 -1.40
N LEU A 119 -14.56 -2.48 -2.38
CA LEU A 119 -13.14 -2.78 -2.61
C LEU A 119 -12.37 -1.60 -3.23
N MET A 120 -13.02 -0.78 -4.06
CA MET A 120 -12.35 0.28 -4.83
C MET A 120 -12.44 1.65 -4.14
N ASN A 121 -13.51 1.91 -3.39
CA ASN A 121 -13.76 3.22 -2.81
C ASN A 121 -13.04 3.39 -1.47
N GLY A 122 -11.87 4.00 -1.51
CA GLY A 122 -11.02 4.27 -0.34
C GLY A 122 -9.64 4.79 -0.74
N THR A 123 -8.82 5.12 0.25
CA THR A 123 -7.51 5.76 0.09
C THR A 123 -6.33 4.80 0.33
N SER A 124 -6.53 3.52 0.03
CA SER A 124 -5.55 2.49 0.41
C SER A 124 -4.26 2.56 -0.41
N VAL A 125 -4.30 3.08 -1.63
CA VAL A 125 -3.08 3.28 -2.44
C VAL A 125 -2.26 4.43 -1.87
N MET A 126 -2.88 5.58 -1.65
CA MET A 126 -2.23 6.72 -1.03
C MET A 126 -1.62 6.35 0.33
N VAL A 127 -2.37 5.67 1.19
CA VAL A 127 -1.90 5.27 2.52
C VAL A 127 -0.80 4.22 2.44
N GLY A 128 -0.92 3.21 1.58
CA GLY A 128 0.09 2.16 1.40
C GLY A 128 1.44 2.72 0.95
N LEU A 129 1.43 3.54 -0.09
CA LEU A 129 2.63 4.22 -0.59
C LEU A 129 3.17 5.22 0.44
N GLY A 130 2.29 5.95 1.13
CA GLY A 130 2.66 6.86 2.22
C GLY A 130 3.36 6.16 3.38
N CYS A 131 2.92 4.98 3.79
CA CYS A 131 3.57 4.16 4.82
C CYS A 131 5.00 3.77 4.42
N LEU A 132 5.20 3.35 3.15
CA LEU A 132 6.53 3.00 2.65
C LEU A 132 7.45 4.22 2.59
N ALA A 133 6.94 5.36 2.09
CA ALA A 133 7.69 6.62 2.05
C ALA A 133 8.06 7.09 3.46
N PHE A 134 7.13 7.04 4.41
CA PHE A 134 7.37 7.39 5.81
C PHE A 134 8.43 6.48 6.45
N ALA A 135 8.37 5.18 6.21
CA ALA A 135 9.37 4.24 6.74
C ALA A 135 10.79 4.56 6.23
N ARG A 136 10.91 4.90 4.94
CA ARG A 136 12.18 5.33 4.32
C ARG A 136 12.66 6.65 4.92
N ALA A 137 11.79 7.67 5.03
CA ALA A 137 12.11 8.97 5.60
C ALA A 137 12.57 8.86 7.06
N ARG A 138 11.86 8.05 7.87
CA ARG A 138 12.24 7.78 9.27
C ARG A 138 13.61 7.13 9.39
N ARG A 139 13.95 6.20 8.49
CA ARG A 139 15.29 5.59 8.46
C ARG A 139 16.36 6.62 8.14
N LEU A 140 16.14 7.47 7.13
CA LEU A 140 17.08 8.54 6.76
C LEU A 140 17.28 9.53 7.89
N ALA A 141 16.22 9.97 8.55
CA ALA A 141 16.32 10.89 9.71
C ALA A 141 17.19 10.30 10.82
N ARG A 142 17.02 9.00 11.15
CA ARG A 142 17.87 8.31 12.13
C ARG A 142 19.33 8.23 11.71
N LEU A 143 19.59 7.94 10.43
CA LEU A 143 20.95 7.93 9.89
C LEU A 143 21.59 9.32 9.95
N CYS A 144 20.87 10.37 9.59
CA CYS A 144 21.36 11.73 9.68
C CYS A 144 21.75 12.10 11.12
N ALA A 145 20.89 11.78 12.11
CA ALA A 145 21.20 12.01 13.51
C ALA A 145 22.46 11.25 13.96
N ALA A 146 22.58 9.98 13.60
CA ALA A 146 23.76 9.16 13.93
C ALA A 146 25.03 9.73 13.30
N LEU A 147 25.00 10.08 12.01
CA LEU A 147 26.15 10.67 11.32
C LEU A 147 26.56 12.03 11.90
N THR A 148 25.58 12.85 12.31
CA THR A 148 25.84 14.12 12.97
C THR A 148 26.54 13.91 14.32
N ALA A 149 26.07 12.95 15.13
CA ALA A 149 26.69 12.59 16.40
C ALA A 149 28.13 12.07 16.21
N MET A 150 28.35 11.17 15.26
CA MET A 150 29.67 10.65 14.93
C MET A 150 30.62 11.76 14.45
N GLY A 151 30.14 12.63 13.56
CA GLY A 151 30.92 13.78 13.08
C GLY A 151 31.29 14.75 14.21
N SER A 152 30.33 15.03 15.10
CA SER A 152 30.59 15.87 16.28
C SER A 152 31.65 15.26 17.20
N ASP A 153 31.56 13.94 17.45
CA ASP A 153 32.53 13.23 18.31
C ASP A 153 33.94 13.24 17.72
N VAL A 154 34.07 12.90 16.45
CA VAL A 154 35.39 12.90 15.72
C VAL A 154 36.03 14.28 15.69
N LEU A 155 35.24 15.34 15.59
CA LEU A 155 35.72 16.74 15.56
C LEU A 155 35.93 17.32 16.97
N GLY A 156 35.74 16.56 18.02
CA GLY A 156 35.83 17.05 19.41
C GLY A 156 34.75 18.07 19.75
N GLY A 157 33.54 17.91 19.17
CA GLY A 157 32.40 18.80 19.40
C GLY A 157 31.96 18.84 20.86
N ASN A 158 31.42 20.01 21.27
CA ASN A 158 30.93 20.17 22.62
C ASN A 158 29.50 19.64 22.77
N PRO A 159 29.25 18.55 23.54
CA PRO A 159 27.92 18.00 23.73
C PRO A 159 26.93 18.97 24.40
N ALA A 160 27.40 20.02 25.07
CA ALA A 160 26.52 21.03 25.65
C ALA A 160 25.69 21.79 24.59
N HIS A 161 26.08 21.75 23.31
CA HIS A 161 25.30 22.34 22.22
C HIS A 161 24.01 21.54 21.93
N PHE A 162 23.87 20.35 22.48
CA PHE A 162 22.67 19.48 22.36
C PHE A 162 21.93 19.36 23.71
N ASP A 163 22.18 20.25 24.66
CA ASP A 163 21.53 20.24 25.99
C ASP A 163 20.03 20.53 25.85
N ASP A 164 19.21 19.80 26.59
CA ASP A 164 17.73 19.92 26.58
C ASP A 164 17.26 21.36 26.94
N ARG A 165 18.04 22.13 27.68
CA ARG A 165 17.73 23.54 28.03
C ARG A 165 17.66 24.42 26.79
N ILE A 166 18.46 24.13 25.76
CA ILE A 166 18.44 24.87 24.49
C ILE A 166 17.10 24.62 23.77
N PHE A 167 16.65 23.37 23.76
CA PHE A 167 15.41 22.99 23.12
C PHE A 167 14.17 23.40 23.91
N ALA A 168 14.30 23.61 25.23
CA ALA A 168 13.23 24.14 26.07
C ALA A 168 12.83 25.58 25.71
N ALA A 169 13.73 26.36 25.10
CA ALA A 169 13.45 27.74 24.64
C ALA A 169 12.39 27.77 23.51
N LYS A 170 12.31 26.68 22.70
CA LYS A 170 11.26 26.45 21.71
C LYS A 170 10.77 24.99 21.83
N PRO A 171 9.77 24.73 22.70
CA PRO A 171 9.42 23.40 23.14
C PRO A 171 8.62 22.60 22.07
N HIS A 172 9.22 22.37 20.92
CA HIS A 172 8.63 21.51 19.87
C HIS A 172 8.97 20.04 20.15
N PRO A 173 7.97 19.16 20.31
CA PRO A 173 8.20 17.74 20.65
C PRO A 173 9.14 16.99 19.72
N GLY A 174 9.21 17.40 18.46
CA GLY A 174 10.08 16.78 17.46
C GLY A 174 11.56 17.20 17.52
N GLN A 175 11.92 18.14 18.40
CA GLN A 175 13.30 18.61 18.58
C GLN A 175 14.00 18.02 19.83
N ARG A 176 13.24 17.32 20.65
CA ARG A 176 13.72 16.66 21.88
C ARG A 176 14.10 15.22 21.66
#